data_5b594f46e4d645900c9e7d66d126f999
#
_entry.id   5b594f46e4d645900c9e7d66d126f999
#
_cell.length_a   1.000
_cell.length_b   1.000
_cell.length_c   1.000
_cell.angle_alpha   90.00
_cell.angle_beta   90.00
_cell.angle_gamma   90.00
#
_symmetry.space_group_name_H-M   'P 1'
#
loop_
_entity.id
_entity.type
_entity.pdbx_description
1 polymer ?
#
loop_
_entity_poly.entity_id
_entity_poly.type
_entity_poly.pdbx_seq_one_letter_code
_entity_poly.pdbx_strand_id
1 'polypeptide(L)'
;MNIPPQGQSLGGRILSFIGQILLAVIIPLVAFYVLYQGFLFLRDSNASRGVIASVAIVWGVGGVALLFWIFNNLVERLPDAWRTRFLPFVFVGPAMAILSWYLAIPTVRTFWISLFGRDGPPKGLNLLQQLTSSAFVGLNNYKSVFTESLMLEAFRNNLMWIIFGSTFSVVFGLLIAVLADRSSFEKLAKSLIFLPYAISFVGASIIWKFIYEYRPANQPQIGLLNSVVVSLGGTPQAWPQWVDVAPWNNLFLIVMVVWLQTGFSMVLFSAALKGIPDELMEASRIDGATEIQIFFRIMIPYIRGTIISVWTTVVIFTLKIFDVVWVMTGGQFGTHVIATQFYRQSFTNQNSGFGSAIAIVLLIAVIPVMFYNLKQFREQEAF
;
A
#
# COMPACT_ATOMS: atom_id res chain seq x y z
N MET A 1 -32.43 -28.12 19.59
CA MET A 1 -32.02 -29.24 20.45
C MET A 1 -32.22 -30.53 19.65
N ASN A 2 -31.20 -31.04 18.95
CA ASN A 2 -31.27 -32.35 18.31
C ASN A 2 -30.82 -33.39 19.33
N ILE A 3 -31.75 -34.22 19.80
CA ILE A 3 -31.52 -35.34 20.68
C ILE A 3 -30.64 -36.33 19.89
N PRO A 4 -29.46 -36.73 20.39
CA PRO A 4 -28.62 -37.73 19.70
C PRO A 4 -29.35 -39.09 19.68
N PRO A 5 -29.26 -39.86 18.56
CA PRO A 5 -29.88 -41.17 18.48
C PRO A 5 -29.22 -42.09 19.52
N GLN A 6 -30.03 -42.55 20.48
CA GLN A 6 -29.67 -43.57 21.46
C GLN A 6 -29.48 -44.91 20.73
N GLY A 7 -28.25 -45.45 20.69
CA GLY A 7 -28.02 -46.79 20.20
C GLY A 7 -26.70 -47.09 19.48
N GLN A 8 -25.82 -46.14 19.28
CA GLN A 8 -24.53 -46.44 18.65
C GLN A 8 -23.48 -46.87 19.71
N SER A 9 -22.86 -48.02 19.52
CA SER A 9 -21.72 -48.50 20.31
C SER A 9 -20.54 -47.48 20.22
N LEU A 10 -19.71 -47.42 21.26
CA LEU A 10 -18.54 -46.56 21.32
C LEU A 10 -17.64 -46.72 20.05
N GLY A 11 -17.52 -47.93 19.54
CA GLY A 11 -16.81 -48.26 18.30
C GLY A 11 -17.45 -47.65 17.06
N GLY A 12 -18.80 -47.60 16.98
CA GLY A 12 -19.50 -46.97 15.86
C GLY A 12 -19.32 -45.42 15.83
N ARG A 13 -19.23 -44.79 17.00
CA ARG A 13 -18.96 -43.33 17.10
C ARG A 13 -17.52 -43.01 16.70
N ILE A 14 -16.54 -43.84 17.09
CA ILE A 14 -15.14 -43.68 16.70
C ILE A 14 -14.98 -43.89 15.20
N LEU A 15 -15.64 -44.89 14.63
CA LEU A 15 -15.56 -45.17 13.19
C LEU A 15 -16.20 -44.07 12.34
N SER A 16 -17.35 -43.54 12.78
CA SER A 16 -17.99 -42.42 12.11
C SER A 16 -17.15 -41.12 12.19
N PHE A 17 -16.50 -40.85 13.31
CA PHE A 17 -15.62 -39.74 13.52
C PHE A 17 -14.36 -39.82 12.63
N ILE A 18 -13.72 -41.01 12.57
CA ILE A 18 -12.59 -41.26 11.66
C ILE A 18 -13.02 -41.11 10.21
N GLY A 19 -14.18 -41.65 9.82
CA GLY A 19 -14.74 -41.49 8.48
C GLY A 19 -14.99 -40.00 8.10
N GLN A 20 -15.50 -39.21 9.02
CA GLN A 20 -15.71 -37.76 8.80
C GLN A 20 -14.40 -37.03 8.66
N ILE A 21 -13.37 -37.34 9.45
CA ILE A 21 -12.03 -36.74 9.30
C ILE A 21 -11.40 -37.14 7.97
N LEU A 22 -11.48 -38.41 7.57
CA LEU A 22 -10.98 -38.86 6.28
C LEU A 22 -11.68 -38.15 5.12
N LEU A 23 -13.00 -38.03 5.15
CA LEU A 23 -13.75 -37.27 4.13
C LEU A 23 -13.39 -35.81 4.14
N ALA A 24 -13.19 -35.20 5.30
CA ALA A 24 -12.79 -33.80 5.42
C ALA A 24 -11.38 -33.50 4.83
N VAL A 25 -10.53 -34.51 4.71
CA VAL A 25 -9.22 -34.40 4.06
C VAL A 25 -9.29 -34.79 2.59
N ILE A 26 -9.95 -35.91 2.28
CA ILE A 26 -9.99 -36.46 0.91
C ILE A 26 -10.76 -35.56 -0.03
N ILE A 27 -11.91 -35.02 0.38
CA ILE A 27 -12.75 -34.19 -0.51
C ILE A 27 -12.02 -32.91 -0.96
N PRO A 28 -11.37 -32.11 -0.09
CA PRO A 28 -10.57 -30.98 -0.53
C PRO A 28 -9.39 -31.36 -1.43
N LEU A 29 -8.71 -32.48 -1.15
CA LEU A 29 -7.61 -32.95 -1.99
C LEU A 29 -8.08 -33.32 -3.40
N VAL A 30 -9.21 -34.06 -3.50
CA VAL A 30 -9.83 -34.37 -4.81
C VAL A 30 -10.28 -33.12 -5.53
N ALA A 31 -10.93 -32.19 -4.84
CA ALA A 31 -11.36 -30.92 -5.43
C ALA A 31 -10.16 -30.11 -5.94
N PHE A 32 -9.09 -30.02 -5.14
CA PHE A 32 -7.85 -29.37 -5.55
C PHE A 32 -7.21 -30.05 -6.77
N TYR A 33 -7.16 -31.39 -6.77
CA TYR A 33 -6.65 -32.15 -7.93
C TYR A 33 -7.45 -31.88 -9.19
N VAL A 34 -8.78 -31.86 -9.11
CA VAL A 34 -9.66 -31.55 -10.26
C VAL A 34 -9.41 -30.15 -10.76
N LEU A 35 -9.32 -29.17 -9.87
CA LEU A 35 -9.03 -27.78 -10.23
C LEU A 35 -7.64 -27.65 -10.86
N TYR A 36 -6.65 -28.37 -10.34
CA TYR A 36 -5.30 -28.40 -10.91
C TYR A 36 -5.28 -29.01 -12.32
N GLN A 37 -6.02 -30.08 -12.57
CA GLN A 37 -6.14 -30.65 -13.92
C GLN A 37 -6.79 -29.68 -14.91
N GLY A 38 -7.81 -28.94 -14.48
CA GLY A 38 -8.39 -27.89 -15.30
C GLY A 38 -7.41 -26.75 -15.59
N PHE A 39 -6.58 -26.37 -14.62
CA PHE A 39 -5.50 -25.40 -14.84
C PHE A 39 -4.46 -25.93 -15.86
N LEU A 40 -4.03 -27.21 -15.76
CA LEU A 40 -3.12 -27.83 -16.73
C LEU A 40 -3.73 -27.82 -18.14
N PHE A 41 -5.02 -28.20 -18.24
CA PHE A 41 -5.73 -28.15 -19.51
C PHE A 41 -5.74 -26.75 -20.11
N LEU A 42 -6.06 -25.70 -19.32
CA LEU A 42 -6.06 -24.31 -19.78
C LEU A 42 -4.67 -23.85 -20.20
N ARG A 43 -3.63 -24.26 -19.49
CA ARG A 43 -2.24 -23.91 -19.78
C ARG A 43 -1.75 -24.53 -21.10
N ASP A 44 -2.08 -25.78 -21.34
CA ASP A 44 -1.52 -26.57 -22.45
C ASP A 44 -2.48 -26.63 -23.67
N SER A 45 -3.65 -25.99 -23.59
CA SER A 45 -4.66 -25.99 -24.65
C SER A 45 -4.27 -25.13 -25.85
N ASN A 46 -4.44 -25.68 -27.04
CA ASN A 46 -4.29 -24.97 -28.33
C ASN A 46 -5.61 -24.34 -28.85
N ALA A 47 -6.64 -24.24 -28.01
CA ALA A 47 -7.92 -23.63 -28.34
C ALA A 47 -7.79 -22.12 -28.65
N SER A 48 -8.81 -21.54 -29.26
CA SER A 48 -8.83 -20.10 -29.51
C SER A 48 -8.79 -19.31 -28.18
N ARG A 49 -8.16 -18.13 -28.22
CA ARG A 49 -8.01 -17.27 -27.00
C ARG A 49 -9.34 -16.95 -26.32
N GLY A 50 -10.41 -16.79 -27.08
CA GLY A 50 -11.75 -16.54 -26.55
C GLY A 50 -12.30 -17.74 -25.78
N VAL A 51 -12.13 -18.95 -26.29
CA VAL A 51 -12.54 -20.19 -25.61
C VAL A 51 -11.72 -20.38 -24.33
N ILE A 52 -10.40 -20.22 -24.40
CA ILE A 52 -9.52 -20.35 -23.23
C ILE A 52 -9.95 -19.33 -22.13
N ALA A 53 -10.20 -18.08 -22.52
CA ALA A 53 -10.62 -17.04 -21.56
C ALA A 53 -11.99 -17.37 -20.93
N SER A 54 -12.96 -17.79 -21.72
CA SER A 54 -14.29 -18.16 -21.22
C SER A 54 -14.23 -19.35 -20.26
N VAL A 55 -13.49 -20.40 -20.64
CA VAL A 55 -13.30 -21.58 -19.79
C VAL A 55 -12.53 -21.21 -18.53
N ALA A 56 -11.50 -20.36 -18.62
CA ALA A 56 -10.73 -19.90 -17.45
C ALA A 56 -11.60 -19.13 -16.45
N ILE A 57 -12.50 -18.27 -16.92
CA ILE A 57 -13.43 -17.54 -16.05
C ILE A 57 -14.39 -18.50 -15.35
N VAL A 58 -15.05 -19.38 -16.12
CA VAL A 58 -16.00 -20.35 -15.57
C VAL A 58 -15.30 -21.29 -14.59
N TRP A 59 -14.12 -21.80 -14.95
CA TRP A 59 -13.33 -22.70 -14.12
C TRP A 59 -12.79 -22.02 -12.86
N GLY A 60 -12.28 -20.77 -12.99
CA GLY A 60 -11.76 -20.00 -11.86
C GLY A 60 -12.86 -19.60 -10.89
N VAL A 61 -13.92 -18.95 -11.37
CA VAL A 61 -15.03 -18.50 -10.51
C VAL A 61 -15.82 -19.69 -9.97
N GLY A 62 -16.17 -20.64 -10.84
CA GLY A 62 -16.88 -21.85 -10.43
C GLY A 62 -16.07 -22.75 -9.48
N GLY A 63 -14.77 -22.85 -9.73
CA GLY A 63 -13.84 -23.59 -8.86
C GLY A 63 -13.72 -23.00 -7.47
N VAL A 64 -13.60 -21.68 -7.35
CA VAL A 64 -13.57 -20.99 -6.05
C VAL A 64 -14.91 -21.15 -5.33
N ALA A 65 -16.03 -20.97 -6.03
CA ALA A 65 -17.36 -21.17 -5.45
C ALA A 65 -17.56 -22.62 -4.98
N LEU A 66 -17.12 -23.60 -5.76
CA LEU A 66 -17.19 -25.01 -5.41
C LEU A 66 -16.32 -25.33 -4.19
N LEU A 67 -15.09 -24.85 -4.12
CA LEU A 67 -14.21 -25.02 -2.96
C LEU A 67 -14.84 -24.42 -1.71
N PHE A 68 -15.35 -23.17 -1.81
CA PHE A 68 -16.03 -22.53 -0.70
C PHE A 68 -17.24 -23.34 -0.21
N TRP A 69 -18.07 -23.82 -1.11
CA TRP A 69 -19.23 -24.64 -0.78
C TRP A 69 -18.82 -25.96 -0.12
N ILE A 70 -17.81 -26.64 -0.63
CA ILE A 70 -17.26 -27.89 -0.06
C ILE A 70 -16.75 -27.63 1.36
N PHE A 71 -15.89 -26.63 1.55
CA PHE A 71 -15.33 -26.32 2.87
C PHE A 71 -16.40 -25.89 3.86
N ASN A 72 -17.35 -25.05 3.46
CA ASN A 72 -18.45 -24.66 4.32
C ASN A 72 -19.27 -25.88 4.79
N ASN A 73 -19.69 -26.73 3.86
CA ASN A 73 -20.47 -27.92 4.19
C ASN A 73 -19.69 -28.92 5.08
N LEU A 74 -18.37 -29.03 4.89
CA LEU A 74 -17.54 -29.89 5.73
C LEU A 74 -17.44 -29.33 7.16
N VAL A 75 -17.23 -28.03 7.30
CA VAL A 75 -17.10 -27.38 8.62
C VAL A 75 -18.44 -27.35 9.35
N GLU A 76 -19.56 -27.15 8.66
CA GLU A 76 -20.90 -27.19 9.25
C GLU A 76 -21.27 -28.56 9.84
N ARG A 77 -20.66 -29.64 9.34
CA ARG A 77 -20.86 -31.04 9.86
C ARG A 77 -20.00 -31.35 11.08
N LEU A 78 -19.06 -30.48 11.45
CA LEU A 78 -18.22 -30.67 12.63
C LEU A 78 -19.00 -30.40 13.93
N PRO A 79 -18.58 -31.01 15.07
CA PRO A 79 -19.11 -30.65 16.39
C PRO A 79 -18.95 -29.14 16.65
N ASP A 80 -19.88 -28.51 17.41
CA ASP A 80 -19.97 -27.07 17.60
C ASP A 80 -18.65 -26.40 18.04
N ALA A 81 -17.88 -27.05 18.92
CA ALA A 81 -16.58 -26.57 19.38
C ALA A 81 -15.56 -26.41 18.24
N TRP A 82 -15.59 -27.32 17.26
CA TRP A 82 -14.70 -27.30 16.10
C TRP A 82 -15.25 -26.40 14.99
N ARG A 83 -16.58 -26.42 14.79
CA ARG A 83 -17.27 -25.57 13.81
C ARG A 83 -16.98 -24.10 14.06
N THR A 84 -17.19 -23.63 15.28
CA THR A 84 -16.94 -22.22 15.64
C THR A 84 -15.48 -21.80 15.43
N ARG A 85 -14.56 -22.76 15.62
CA ARG A 85 -13.12 -22.51 15.46
C ARG A 85 -12.67 -22.48 14.00
N PHE A 86 -13.23 -23.34 13.14
CA PHE A 86 -12.81 -23.47 11.74
C PHE A 86 -13.62 -22.64 10.75
N LEU A 87 -14.86 -22.25 11.07
CA LEU A 87 -15.70 -21.47 10.20
C LEU A 87 -15.05 -20.15 9.71
N PRO A 88 -14.35 -19.37 10.56
CA PRO A 88 -13.63 -18.19 10.09
C PRO A 88 -12.58 -18.48 9.00
N PHE A 89 -11.90 -19.65 9.07
CA PHE A 89 -10.89 -20.03 8.09
C PHE A 89 -11.50 -20.44 6.74
N VAL A 90 -12.75 -20.87 6.70
CA VAL A 90 -13.45 -21.12 5.43
C VAL A 90 -13.64 -19.82 4.66
N PHE A 91 -14.01 -18.74 5.34
CA PHE A 91 -14.23 -17.42 4.72
C PHE A 91 -12.91 -16.71 4.42
N VAL A 92 -11.95 -16.73 5.34
CA VAL A 92 -10.67 -16.02 5.21
C VAL A 92 -9.64 -16.85 4.44
N GLY A 93 -9.76 -18.18 4.45
CA GLY A 93 -8.80 -19.12 3.87
C GLY A 93 -8.44 -18.86 2.41
N PRO A 94 -9.38 -18.69 1.49
CA PRO A 94 -9.07 -18.39 0.09
C PRO A 94 -8.26 -17.12 -0.07
N ALA A 95 -8.63 -16.05 0.65
CA ALA A 95 -7.87 -14.79 0.63
C ALA A 95 -6.47 -14.97 1.22
N MET A 96 -6.34 -15.69 2.33
CA MET A 96 -5.05 -16.00 2.95
C MET A 96 -4.17 -16.89 2.06
N ALA A 97 -4.74 -17.84 1.34
CA ALA A 97 -4.02 -18.66 0.37
C ALA A 97 -3.44 -17.82 -0.78
N ILE A 98 -4.25 -16.92 -1.35
CA ILE A 98 -3.82 -16.01 -2.41
C ILE A 98 -2.72 -15.06 -1.89
N LEU A 99 -2.92 -14.47 -0.72
CA LEU A 99 -1.92 -13.58 -0.10
C LEU A 99 -0.61 -14.34 0.20
N SER A 100 -0.70 -15.56 0.71
CA SER A 100 0.49 -16.38 0.97
C SER A 100 1.23 -16.71 -0.31
N TRP A 101 0.52 -17.10 -1.36
CA TRP A 101 1.11 -17.49 -2.63
C TRP A 101 1.74 -16.31 -3.38
N TYR A 102 1.02 -15.19 -3.49
CA TYR A 102 1.46 -14.06 -4.29
C TYR A 102 2.24 -12.98 -3.52
N LEU A 103 2.19 -12.99 -2.20
CA LEU A 103 2.88 -12.01 -1.36
C LEU A 103 3.92 -12.65 -0.44
N ALA A 104 3.55 -13.62 0.40
CA ALA A 104 4.48 -14.16 1.40
C ALA A 104 5.62 -14.97 0.74
N ILE A 105 5.31 -15.86 -0.21
CA ILE A 105 6.34 -16.64 -0.92
C ILE A 105 7.31 -15.76 -1.69
N PRO A 106 6.87 -14.79 -2.54
CA PRO A 106 7.79 -13.86 -3.19
C PRO A 106 8.61 -13.01 -2.20
N THR A 107 8.04 -12.61 -1.07
CA THR A 107 8.76 -11.86 -0.03
C THR A 107 9.90 -12.70 0.58
N VAL A 108 9.61 -13.95 0.95
CA VAL A 108 10.64 -14.88 1.46
C VAL A 108 11.72 -15.12 0.40
N ARG A 109 11.32 -15.27 -0.87
CA ARG A 109 12.27 -15.42 -1.97
C ARG A 109 13.14 -14.16 -2.16
N THR A 110 12.55 -12.97 -2.06
CA THR A 110 13.30 -11.71 -2.13
C THR A 110 14.29 -11.60 -0.98
N PHE A 111 13.88 -11.96 0.25
CA PHE A 111 14.81 -12.05 1.37
C PHE A 111 15.95 -13.05 1.10
N TRP A 112 15.63 -14.22 0.55
CA TRP A 112 16.65 -15.18 0.18
C TRP A 112 17.65 -14.61 -0.84
N ILE A 113 17.16 -14.00 -1.92
CA ILE A 113 17.99 -13.38 -2.97
C ILE A 113 18.89 -12.28 -2.37
N SER A 114 18.40 -11.52 -1.39
CA SER A 114 19.16 -10.42 -0.77
C SER A 114 20.44 -10.85 -0.05
N LEU A 115 20.57 -12.14 0.28
CA LEU A 115 21.76 -12.70 0.92
C LEU A 115 22.85 -13.10 -0.09
N PHE A 116 22.60 -12.92 -1.39
CA PHE A 116 23.52 -13.28 -2.46
C PHE A 116 24.05 -12.04 -3.20
N GLY A 117 25.11 -12.24 -3.95
CA GLY A 117 25.70 -11.19 -4.78
C GLY A 117 24.80 -10.78 -5.95
N ARG A 118 25.39 -10.07 -6.91
CA ARG A 118 24.70 -9.40 -8.02
C ARG A 118 23.69 -10.30 -8.77
N ASP A 119 24.08 -11.53 -9.08
CA ASP A 119 23.27 -12.44 -9.92
C ASP A 119 22.24 -13.24 -9.10
N GLY A 120 22.23 -13.06 -7.79
CA GLY A 120 21.38 -13.85 -6.89
C GLY A 120 21.91 -15.26 -6.62
N PRO A 121 21.07 -16.16 -6.07
CA PRO A 121 21.48 -17.53 -5.79
C PRO A 121 21.75 -18.35 -7.05
N PRO A 122 22.84 -19.15 -7.12
CA PRO A 122 23.16 -20.00 -8.25
C PRO A 122 22.04 -20.99 -8.55
N LYS A 123 21.65 -21.11 -9.83
CA LYS A 123 20.60 -22.02 -10.26
C LYS A 123 21.11 -23.47 -10.28
N GLY A 124 20.24 -24.42 -9.96
CA GLY A 124 20.53 -25.85 -10.01
C GLY A 124 21.25 -26.41 -8.78
N LEU A 125 21.62 -25.57 -7.81
CA LEU A 125 22.20 -25.98 -6.54
C LEU A 125 21.14 -26.13 -5.44
N ASN A 126 21.33 -27.09 -4.54
CA ASN A 126 20.50 -27.21 -3.35
C ASN A 126 20.81 -26.09 -2.34
N LEU A 127 19.98 -25.92 -1.31
CA LEU A 127 20.07 -24.86 -0.31
C LEU A 127 21.46 -24.79 0.37
N LEU A 128 22.02 -25.93 0.77
CA LEU A 128 23.33 -26.00 1.42
C LEU A 128 24.46 -25.60 0.46
N GLN A 129 24.40 -26.07 -0.79
CA GLN A 129 25.38 -25.70 -1.82
C GLN A 129 25.31 -24.21 -2.19
N GLN A 130 24.12 -23.61 -2.18
CA GLN A 130 23.97 -22.17 -2.38
C GLN A 130 24.64 -21.39 -1.23
N LEU A 131 24.41 -21.76 0.02
CA LEU A 131 24.99 -21.10 1.20
C LEU A 131 26.54 -21.23 1.26
N THR A 132 27.11 -22.29 0.71
CA THR A 132 28.57 -22.50 0.65
C THR A 132 29.20 -21.97 -0.63
N SER A 133 28.41 -21.44 -1.55
CA SER A 133 28.90 -20.87 -2.82
C SER A 133 29.56 -19.51 -2.61
N SER A 134 30.46 -19.14 -3.52
CA SER A 134 31.08 -17.80 -3.56
C SER A 134 30.08 -16.67 -3.84
N ALA A 135 28.87 -17.01 -4.30
CA ALA A 135 27.79 -16.04 -4.53
C ALA A 135 27.10 -15.61 -3.22
N PHE A 136 27.22 -16.38 -2.13
CA PHE A 136 26.64 -16.02 -0.85
C PHE A 136 27.46 -14.93 -0.16
N VAL A 137 26.87 -13.76 0.00
CA VAL A 137 27.52 -12.58 0.62
C VAL A 137 26.94 -12.25 2.00
N GLY A 138 25.97 -13.03 2.48
CA GLY A 138 25.32 -12.84 3.78
C GLY A 138 24.70 -11.46 3.89
N LEU A 139 25.04 -10.70 4.94
CA LEU A 139 24.47 -9.38 5.21
C LEU A 139 25.21 -8.21 4.55
N ASN A 140 26.18 -8.47 3.67
CA ASN A 140 26.97 -7.39 3.05
C ASN A 140 26.09 -6.43 2.22
N ASN A 141 25.08 -6.93 1.52
CA ASN A 141 24.14 -6.07 0.80
C ASN A 141 23.41 -5.11 1.76
N TYR A 142 23.01 -5.57 2.94
CA TYR A 142 22.39 -4.70 3.94
C TYR A 142 23.36 -3.65 4.50
N LYS A 143 24.63 -4.02 4.68
CA LYS A 143 25.65 -3.04 5.05
C LYS A 143 25.75 -1.95 3.97
N SER A 144 25.81 -2.33 2.69
CA SER A 144 25.82 -1.38 1.56
C SER A 144 24.58 -0.48 1.55
N VAL A 145 23.39 -1.01 1.84
CA VAL A 145 22.16 -0.19 1.93
C VAL A 145 22.32 0.98 2.92
N PHE A 146 23.04 0.78 4.04
CA PHE A 146 23.21 1.82 5.05
C PHE A 146 24.53 2.61 4.94
N THR A 147 25.39 2.31 3.96
CA THR A 147 26.69 2.96 3.81
C THR A 147 26.92 3.64 2.47
N GLU A 148 26.24 3.20 1.40
CA GLU A 148 26.38 3.81 0.09
C GLU A 148 25.76 5.22 0.04
N SER A 149 26.50 6.18 -0.54
CA SER A 149 26.11 7.59 -0.59
C SER A 149 24.73 7.82 -1.24
N LEU A 150 24.43 7.12 -2.33
CA LEU A 150 23.13 7.22 -3.01
C LEU A 150 21.99 6.66 -2.18
N MET A 151 22.24 5.66 -1.33
CA MET A 151 21.24 5.14 -0.40
C MET A 151 20.99 6.11 0.76
N LEU A 152 22.06 6.72 1.30
CA LEU A 152 21.95 7.75 2.34
C LEU A 152 21.18 8.98 1.83
N GLU A 153 21.44 9.39 0.58
CA GLU A 153 20.65 10.41 -0.10
C GLU A 153 19.17 10.00 -0.18
N ALA A 154 18.89 8.78 -0.61
CA ALA A 154 17.52 8.27 -0.72
C ALA A 154 16.82 8.23 0.64
N PHE A 155 17.47 7.82 1.71
CA PHE A 155 16.90 7.86 3.07
C PHE A 155 16.57 9.28 3.53
N ARG A 156 17.51 10.22 3.33
CA ARG A 156 17.30 11.64 3.65
C ARG A 156 16.09 12.19 2.88
N ASN A 157 16.02 11.93 1.59
CA ASN A 157 14.91 12.39 0.76
C ASN A 157 13.59 11.76 1.20
N ASN A 158 13.53 10.44 1.44
CA ASN A 158 12.32 9.80 1.97
C ASN A 158 11.88 10.43 3.31
N LEU A 159 12.82 10.79 4.19
CA LEU A 159 12.49 11.50 5.44
C LEU A 159 11.86 12.87 5.15
N MET A 160 12.38 13.62 4.17
CA MET A 160 11.77 14.88 3.74
C MET A 160 10.35 14.65 3.19
N TRP A 161 10.14 13.60 2.39
CA TRP A 161 8.83 13.22 1.88
C TRP A 161 7.84 12.89 3.00
N ILE A 162 8.27 12.16 4.03
CA ILE A 162 7.44 11.85 5.19
C ILE A 162 7.11 13.12 5.96
N ILE A 163 8.11 13.95 6.30
CA ILE A 163 7.89 15.14 7.11
C ILE A 163 7.04 16.16 6.36
N PHE A 164 7.45 16.58 5.18
CA PHE A 164 6.78 17.65 4.46
C PHE A 164 5.55 17.16 3.68
N GLY A 165 5.65 16.02 2.97
CA GLY A 165 4.57 15.49 2.17
C GLY A 165 3.36 15.11 3.03
N SER A 166 3.59 14.34 4.10
CA SER A 166 2.48 13.89 4.96
C SER A 166 1.92 15.05 5.80
N THR A 167 2.78 15.85 6.41
CA THR A 167 2.33 16.93 7.29
C THR A 167 1.55 17.99 6.52
N PHE A 168 2.05 18.46 5.38
CA PHE A 168 1.34 19.47 4.59
C PHE A 168 0.04 18.93 4.00
N SER A 169 0.00 17.69 3.53
CA SER A 169 -1.25 17.07 3.06
C SER A 169 -2.32 17.02 4.14
N VAL A 170 -1.93 16.69 5.37
CA VAL A 170 -2.85 16.61 6.51
C VAL A 170 -3.26 18.00 6.97
N VAL A 171 -2.32 18.92 7.13
CA VAL A 171 -2.59 20.30 7.59
C VAL A 171 -3.50 21.02 6.61
N PHE A 172 -3.16 21.01 5.31
CA PHE A 172 -3.99 21.66 4.30
C PHE A 172 -5.34 20.97 4.15
N GLY A 173 -5.37 19.61 4.20
CA GLY A 173 -6.62 18.85 4.18
C GLY A 173 -7.55 19.25 5.33
N LEU A 174 -7.03 19.36 6.55
CA LEU A 174 -7.82 19.76 7.72
C LEU A 174 -8.29 21.22 7.63
N LEU A 175 -7.40 22.15 7.27
CA LEU A 175 -7.75 23.57 7.12
C LEU A 175 -8.83 23.75 6.06
N ILE A 176 -8.67 23.11 4.91
CA ILE A 176 -9.64 23.20 3.81
C ILE A 176 -10.96 22.52 4.19
N ALA A 177 -10.94 21.41 4.93
CA ALA A 177 -12.17 20.78 5.42
C ALA A 177 -12.99 21.76 6.26
N VAL A 178 -12.36 22.43 7.24
CA VAL A 178 -13.04 23.41 8.10
C VAL A 178 -13.57 24.61 7.31
N LEU A 179 -12.80 25.11 6.35
CA LEU A 179 -13.23 26.25 5.52
C LEU A 179 -14.34 25.87 4.55
N ALA A 180 -14.24 24.71 3.91
CA ALA A 180 -15.22 24.24 2.95
C ALA A 180 -16.55 23.88 3.62
N ASP A 181 -16.55 23.30 4.83
CA ASP A 181 -17.76 22.97 5.58
C ASP A 181 -18.57 24.21 5.99
N ARG A 182 -17.91 25.37 6.10
CA ARG A 182 -18.57 26.66 6.40
C ARG A 182 -19.00 27.43 5.16
N SER A 183 -18.68 26.94 3.97
CA SER A 183 -18.95 27.64 2.72
C SER A 183 -20.36 27.35 2.20
N SER A 184 -21.03 28.36 1.64
CA SER A 184 -22.33 28.19 0.95
C SER A 184 -22.26 27.29 -0.29
N PHE A 185 -21.06 27.14 -0.88
CA PHE A 185 -20.78 26.25 -2.03
C PHE A 185 -19.92 25.03 -1.67
N GLU A 186 -20.10 24.51 -0.45
CA GLU A 186 -19.36 23.36 0.11
C GLU A 186 -19.16 22.22 -0.88
N LYS A 187 -20.25 21.74 -1.50
CA LYS A 187 -20.23 20.59 -2.41
C LYS A 187 -19.30 20.81 -3.62
N LEU A 188 -19.40 22.01 -4.22
CA LEU A 188 -18.59 22.37 -5.39
C LEU A 188 -17.11 22.52 -4.99
N ALA A 189 -16.83 23.22 -3.89
CA ALA A 189 -15.46 23.40 -3.38
C ALA A 189 -14.78 22.06 -3.11
N LYS A 190 -15.46 21.17 -2.39
CA LYS A 190 -14.93 19.82 -2.09
C LYS A 190 -14.71 18.99 -3.35
N SER A 191 -15.64 19.04 -4.31
CA SER A 191 -15.50 18.30 -5.56
C SER A 191 -14.28 18.77 -6.36
N LEU A 192 -14.06 20.09 -6.47
CA LEU A 192 -12.91 20.65 -7.19
C LEU A 192 -11.58 20.35 -6.50
N ILE A 193 -11.53 20.41 -5.18
CA ILE A 193 -10.31 20.15 -4.40
C ILE A 193 -10.00 18.64 -4.35
N PHE A 194 -11.01 17.78 -4.43
CA PHE A 194 -10.83 16.32 -4.49
C PHE A 194 -10.46 15.83 -5.90
N LEU A 195 -10.78 16.58 -6.95
CA LEU A 195 -10.58 16.17 -8.35
C LEU A 195 -9.14 15.72 -8.65
N PRO A 196 -8.08 16.38 -8.17
CA PRO A 196 -6.69 15.95 -8.39
C PRO A 196 -6.42 14.52 -7.90
N TYR A 197 -7.04 14.08 -6.82
CA TYR A 197 -6.86 12.73 -6.27
C TYR A 197 -7.33 11.63 -7.23
N ALA A 198 -8.26 11.92 -8.13
CA ALA A 198 -8.74 10.98 -9.15
C ALA A 198 -7.74 10.80 -10.32
N ILE A 199 -6.72 11.64 -10.42
CA ILE A 199 -5.70 11.57 -11.47
C ILE A 199 -4.60 10.57 -11.03
N SER A 200 -4.13 9.72 -11.96
CA SER A 200 -2.98 8.85 -11.67
C SER A 200 -1.72 9.68 -11.36
N PHE A 201 -0.83 9.17 -10.49
CA PHE A 201 0.43 9.86 -10.16
C PHE A 201 1.30 10.13 -11.39
N VAL A 202 1.33 9.21 -12.35
CA VAL A 202 2.02 9.39 -13.63
C VAL A 202 1.37 10.51 -14.44
N GLY A 203 0.03 10.52 -14.53
CA GLY A 203 -0.71 11.58 -15.22
C GLY A 203 -0.49 12.96 -14.58
N ALA A 204 -0.57 13.03 -13.25
CA ALA A 204 -0.26 14.25 -12.51
C ALA A 204 1.18 14.74 -12.76
N SER A 205 2.14 13.81 -12.77
CA SER A 205 3.54 14.16 -13.07
C SER A 205 3.73 14.75 -14.46
N ILE A 206 3.00 14.25 -15.47
CA ILE A 206 3.03 14.80 -16.83
C ILE A 206 2.48 16.24 -16.84
N ILE A 207 1.36 16.50 -16.12
CA ILE A 207 0.80 17.85 -15.99
C ILE A 207 1.84 18.80 -15.35
N TRP A 208 2.48 18.35 -14.26
CA TRP A 208 3.49 19.16 -13.57
C TRP A 208 4.79 19.32 -14.36
N LYS A 209 5.14 18.43 -15.28
CA LYS A 209 6.23 18.66 -16.24
C LYS A 209 5.98 19.94 -17.07
N PHE A 210 4.74 20.13 -17.54
CA PHE A 210 4.40 21.35 -18.26
C PHE A 210 4.39 22.60 -17.35
N ILE A 211 4.01 22.45 -16.07
CA ILE A 211 4.06 23.56 -15.11
C ILE A 211 5.50 23.98 -14.83
N TYR A 212 6.40 23.00 -14.66
CA TYR A 212 7.81 23.18 -14.33
C TYR A 212 8.74 23.27 -15.56
N GLU A 213 8.19 23.25 -16.77
CA GLU A 213 9.01 23.26 -17.98
C GLU A 213 10.00 24.43 -17.94
N TYR A 214 11.28 24.11 -18.20
CA TYR A 214 12.38 25.04 -18.20
C TYR A 214 12.95 25.21 -19.62
N ARG A 215 13.14 26.43 -20.04
CA ARG A 215 13.91 26.79 -21.23
C ARG A 215 15.01 27.76 -20.87
N PRO A 216 16.14 27.77 -21.59
CA PRO A 216 17.17 28.80 -21.42
C PRO A 216 16.60 30.19 -21.52
N ALA A 217 17.20 31.15 -20.81
CA ALA A 217 16.70 32.54 -20.70
C ALA A 217 16.57 33.28 -22.05
N ASN A 218 17.29 32.83 -23.09
CA ASN A 218 17.21 33.36 -24.45
C ASN A 218 16.03 32.82 -25.27
N GLN A 219 15.20 31.97 -24.71
CA GLN A 219 14.02 31.35 -25.36
C GLN A 219 12.73 31.75 -24.63
N PRO A 220 11.58 31.82 -25.33
CA PRO A 220 10.29 32.03 -24.70
C PRO A 220 9.98 30.90 -23.73
N GLN A 221 9.61 31.23 -22.50
CA GLN A 221 9.20 30.28 -21.50
C GLN A 221 7.78 29.78 -21.78
N ILE A 222 7.59 28.45 -21.85
CA ILE A 222 6.28 27.82 -22.03
C ILE A 222 5.76 27.19 -20.73
N GLY A 223 6.64 26.94 -19.76
CA GLY A 223 6.27 26.46 -18.45
C GLY A 223 5.52 27.52 -17.67
N LEU A 224 4.36 27.15 -17.09
CA LEU A 224 3.51 28.10 -16.38
C LEU A 224 4.29 28.87 -15.30
N LEU A 225 5.06 28.15 -14.47
CA LEU A 225 5.76 28.77 -13.35
C LEU A 225 6.90 29.68 -13.83
N ASN A 226 7.67 29.26 -14.84
CA ASN A 226 8.73 30.05 -15.42
C ASN A 226 8.19 31.29 -16.20
N SER A 227 7.04 31.13 -16.84
CA SER A 227 6.38 32.29 -17.50
C SER A 227 6.00 33.37 -16.48
N VAL A 228 5.48 32.97 -15.30
CA VAL A 228 5.17 33.90 -14.21
C VAL A 228 6.46 34.53 -13.65
N VAL A 229 7.49 33.73 -13.37
CA VAL A 229 8.77 34.21 -12.83
C VAL A 229 9.39 35.28 -13.78
N VAL A 230 9.45 34.98 -15.07
CA VAL A 230 10.02 35.89 -16.07
C VAL A 230 9.16 37.15 -16.24
N SER A 231 7.82 37.06 -16.22
CA SER A 231 6.93 38.22 -16.29
C SER A 231 7.09 39.17 -15.09
N LEU A 232 7.55 38.66 -13.95
CA LEU A 232 7.86 39.41 -12.75
C LEU A 232 9.32 39.93 -12.72
N GLY A 233 10.07 39.76 -13.82
CA GLY A 233 11.48 40.21 -13.94
C GLY A 233 12.52 39.24 -13.36
N GLY A 234 12.12 38.00 -12.99
CA GLY A 234 13.02 36.96 -12.52
C GLY A 234 13.68 36.17 -13.65
N THR A 235 14.58 35.27 -13.28
CA THR A 235 15.24 34.31 -14.19
C THR A 235 14.55 32.97 -14.15
N PRO A 236 14.41 32.26 -15.29
CA PRO A 236 13.80 30.93 -15.33
C PRO A 236 14.63 29.94 -14.53
N GLN A 237 13.95 29.01 -13.83
CA GLN A 237 14.55 28.03 -12.93
C GLN A 237 14.22 26.61 -13.39
N ALA A 238 15.14 25.69 -13.09
CA ALA A 238 14.97 24.25 -13.44
C ALA A 238 14.11 23.47 -12.44
N TRP A 239 13.59 24.08 -11.39
CA TRP A 239 12.70 23.57 -10.33
C TRP A 239 13.18 22.22 -9.75
N PRO A 240 12.54 21.05 -10.00
CA PRO A 240 12.99 19.80 -9.39
C PRO A 240 14.37 19.34 -9.88
N GLN A 241 14.84 19.85 -11.03
CA GLN A 241 16.18 19.55 -11.57
C GLN A 241 17.26 20.52 -11.11
N TRP A 242 16.93 21.47 -10.25
CA TRP A 242 17.84 22.48 -9.73
C TRP A 242 18.79 21.89 -8.69
N VAL A 243 19.96 21.43 -9.14
CA VAL A 243 20.96 20.73 -8.31
C VAL A 243 21.53 21.60 -7.21
N ASP A 244 21.72 22.91 -7.48
CA ASP A 244 22.37 23.84 -6.53
C ASP A 244 21.58 24.02 -5.23
N VAL A 245 20.27 23.71 -5.25
CA VAL A 245 19.42 23.78 -4.05
C VAL A 245 19.12 22.40 -3.46
N ALA A 246 19.78 21.34 -3.93
CA ALA A 246 19.59 20.02 -3.33
C ALA A 246 19.97 20.02 -1.84
N PRO A 247 19.19 19.34 -0.95
CA PRO A 247 18.07 18.47 -1.23
C PRO A 247 16.70 19.18 -1.34
N TRP A 248 16.63 20.50 -1.22
CA TRP A 248 15.39 21.26 -1.15
C TRP A 248 14.60 21.28 -2.47
N ASN A 249 15.25 20.95 -3.59
CA ASN A 249 14.57 20.72 -4.87
C ASN A 249 13.52 19.61 -4.81
N ASN A 250 13.62 18.68 -3.86
CA ASN A 250 12.59 17.68 -3.59
C ASN A 250 11.24 18.31 -3.18
N LEU A 251 11.23 19.52 -2.60
CA LEU A 251 10.00 20.22 -2.24
C LEU A 251 9.11 20.47 -3.45
N PHE A 252 9.68 20.74 -4.63
CA PHE A 252 8.90 20.91 -5.86
C PHE A 252 8.15 19.63 -6.25
N LEU A 253 8.73 18.47 -5.99
CA LEU A 253 8.06 17.17 -6.19
C LEU A 253 7.05 16.89 -5.08
N ILE A 254 7.38 17.25 -3.84
CA ILE A 254 6.50 17.09 -2.67
C ILE A 254 5.22 17.90 -2.83
N VAL A 255 5.29 19.14 -3.35
CA VAL A 255 4.12 19.99 -3.63
C VAL A 255 3.10 19.27 -4.53
N MET A 256 3.55 18.51 -5.51
CA MET A 256 2.67 17.72 -6.38
C MET A 256 1.87 16.68 -5.57
N VAL A 257 2.52 15.97 -4.66
CA VAL A 257 1.86 14.96 -3.84
C VAL A 257 0.98 15.61 -2.78
N VAL A 258 1.39 16.72 -2.21
CA VAL A 258 0.54 17.52 -1.31
C VAL A 258 -0.74 17.94 -2.03
N TRP A 259 -0.63 18.44 -3.27
CA TRP A 259 -1.79 18.81 -4.09
C TRP A 259 -2.74 17.62 -4.34
N LEU A 260 -2.20 16.43 -4.64
CA LEU A 260 -3.00 15.21 -4.82
C LEU A 260 -3.64 14.73 -3.52
N GLN A 261 -2.89 14.70 -2.42
CA GLN A 261 -3.32 14.07 -1.16
C GLN A 261 -4.17 15.00 -0.27
N THR A 262 -4.11 16.30 -0.48
CA THR A 262 -4.91 17.28 0.27
C THR A 262 -6.40 17.02 0.13
N GLY A 263 -6.87 16.71 -1.10
CA GLY A 263 -8.28 16.40 -1.34
C GLY A 263 -8.75 15.15 -0.60
N PHE A 264 -7.96 14.09 -0.59
CA PHE A 264 -8.22 12.88 0.18
C PHE A 264 -8.31 13.17 1.69
N SER A 265 -7.34 13.87 2.23
CA SER A 265 -7.30 14.26 3.65
C SER A 265 -8.50 15.15 4.02
N MET A 266 -8.83 16.12 3.18
CA MET A 266 -9.98 17.02 3.35
C MET A 266 -11.31 16.25 3.47
N VAL A 267 -11.57 15.27 2.61
CA VAL A 267 -12.83 14.51 2.62
C VAL A 267 -12.96 13.72 3.93
N LEU A 268 -11.90 13.06 4.38
CA LEU A 268 -11.91 12.31 5.62
C LEU A 268 -12.08 13.21 6.85
N PHE A 269 -11.42 14.36 6.87
CA PHE A 269 -11.57 15.32 7.96
C PHE A 269 -12.95 15.97 7.97
N SER A 270 -13.50 16.33 6.81
CA SER A 270 -14.86 16.85 6.74
C SER A 270 -15.90 15.84 7.28
N ALA A 271 -15.74 14.55 6.95
CA ALA A 271 -16.61 13.52 7.51
C ALA A 271 -16.48 13.41 9.04
N ALA A 272 -15.24 13.45 9.56
CA ALA A 272 -15.00 13.39 10.99
C ALA A 272 -15.50 14.64 11.74
N LEU A 273 -15.33 15.83 11.16
CA LEU A 273 -15.80 17.10 11.73
C LEU A 273 -17.32 17.15 11.82
N LYS A 274 -18.02 16.64 10.82
CA LYS A 274 -19.49 16.54 10.84
C LYS A 274 -20.03 15.50 11.83
N GLY A 275 -19.18 14.64 12.34
CA GLY A 275 -19.51 13.72 13.43
C GLY A 275 -19.42 14.33 14.84
N ILE A 276 -18.98 15.59 14.97
CA ILE A 276 -18.97 16.29 16.26
C ILE A 276 -20.40 16.72 16.59
N PRO A 277 -20.96 16.40 17.78
CA PRO A 277 -22.29 16.85 18.18
C PRO A 277 -22.42 18.38 18.19
N ASP A 278 -23.51 18.90 17.62
CA ASP A 278 -23.74 20.34 17.54
C ASP A 278 -23.88 20.96 18.94
N GLU A 279 -24.46 20.22 19.91
CA GLU A 279 -24.60 20.64 21.29
C GLU A 279 -23.25 20.98 21.95
N LEU A 280 -22.18 20.23 21.62
CA LEU A 280 -20.84 20.50 22.13
C LEU A 280 -20.29 21.82 21.58
N MET A 281 -20.58 22.11 20.32
CA MET A 281 -20.13 23.33 19.66
C MET A 281 -20.92 24.55 20.16
N GLU A 282 -22.22 24.41 20.36
CA GLU A 282 -23.09 25.48 20.88
C GLU A 282 -22.76 25.81 22.34
N ALA A 283 -22.62 24.80 23.21
CA ALA A 283 -22.23 24.97 24.60
C ALA A 283 -20.90 25.76 24.70
N SER A 284 -19.91 25.40 23.87
CA SER A 284 -18.62 26.09 23.85
C SER A 284 -18.73 27.58 23.49
N ARG A 285 -19.62 27.93 22.56
CA ARG A 285 -19.87 29.33 22.18
C ARG A 285 -20.60 30.09 23.30
N ILE A 286 -21.52 29.43 23.99
CA ILE A 286 -22.20 30.01 25.19
C ILE A 286 -21.19 30.29 26.29
N ASP A 287 -20.19 29.39 26.51
CA ASP A 287 -19.09 29.57 27.46
C ASP A 287 -18.09 30.66 27.02
N GLY A 288 -18.31 31.32 25.86
CA GLY A 288 -17.48 32.43 25.39
C GLY A 288 -16.21 32.00 24.69
N ALA A 289 -16.07 30.73 24.26
CA ALA A 289 -14.92 30.29 23.51
C ALA A 289 -14.89 30.90 22.10
N THR A 290 -13.72 31.40 21.70
CA THR A 290 -13.50 31.87 20.31
C THR A 290 -13.43 30.70 19.36
N GLU A 291 -13.70 30.91 18.05
CA GLU A 291 -13.61 29.86 17.00
C GLU A 291 -12.22 29.21 16.96
N ILE A 292 -11.14 29.94 17.23
CA ILE A 292 -9.79 29.39 17.33
C ILE A 292 -9.66 28.45 18.54
N GLN A 293 -10.23 28.84 19.69
CA GLN A 293 -10.23 27.98 20.87
C GLN A 293 -11.06 26.71 20.65
N ILE A 294 -12.22 26.84 20.01
CA ILE A 294 -13.07 25.70 19.62
C ILE A 294 -12.28 24.77 18.72
N PHE A 295 -11.61 25.29 17.68
CA PHE A 295 -10.81 24.49 16.77
C PHE A 295 -9.71 23.68 17.48
N PHE A 296 -8.86 24.34 18.28
CA PHE A 296 -7.72 23.67 18.90
C PHE A 296 -8.08 22.86 20.15
N ARG A 297 -9.08 23.27 20.93
CA ARG A 297 -9.41 22.63 22.22
C ARG A 297 -10.55 21.62 22.12
N ILE A 298 -11.38 21.66 21.07
CA ILE A 298 -12.54 20.78 20.92
C ILE A 298 -12.43 19.97 19.64
N MET A 299 -12.38 20.62 18.47
CA MET A 299 -12.43 19.92 17.18
C MET A 299 -11.21 19.00 16.99
N ILE A 300 -9.98 19.50 17.14
CA ILE A 300 -8.76 18.70 16.97
C ILE A 300 -8.69 17.53 17.95
N PRO A 301 -8.90 17.70 19.26
CA PRO A 301 -8.91 16.58 20.20
C PRO A 301 -10.01 15.55 19.91
N TYR A 302 -11.19 15.99 19.47
CA TYR A 302 -12.30 15.09 19.14
C TYR A 302 -11.96 14.19 17.93
N ILE A 303 -11.40 14.76 16.87
CA ILE A 303 -11.06 14.03 15.65
C ILE A 303 -9.62 13.48 15.63
N ARG A 304 -8.89 13.52 16.78
CA ARG A 304 -7.47 13.12 16.85
C ARG A 304 -7.20 11.73 16.24
N GLY A 305 -8.12 10.79 16.46
CA GLY A 305 -8.02 9.44 15.90
C GLY A 305 -8.02 9.45 14.37
N THR A 306 -8.91 10.23 13.78
CA THR A 306 -8.96 10.41 12.32
C THR A 306 -7.70 11.12 11.80
N ILE A 307 -7.18 12.14 12.53
CA ILE A 307 -5.94 12.84 12.14
C ILE A 307 -4.78 11.85 12.07
N ILE A 308 -4.62 11.00 13.08
CA ILE A 308 -3.57 10.00 13.14
C ILE A 308 -3.75 8.97 12.00
N SER A 309 -4.97 8.49 11.78
CA SER A 309 -5.27 7.51 10.72
C SER A 309 -4.97 8.08 9.32
N VAL A 310 -5.37 9.31 9.03
CA VAL A 310 -5.08 9.98 7.77
C VAL A 310 -3.58 10.21 7.61
N TRP A 311 -2.92 10.72 8.64
CA TRP A 311 -1.49 10.97 8.62
C TRP A 311 -0.68 9.69 8.38
N THR A 312 -0.98 8.60 9.10
CA THR A 312 -0.29 7.32 8.91
C THR A 312 -0.54 6.73 7.52
N THR A 313 -1.74 6.90 6.97
CA THR A 313 -2.06 6.48 5.59
C THR A 313 -1.18 7.23 4.58
N VAL A 314 -1.07 8.55 4.71
CA VAL A 314 -0.22 9.37 3.82
C VAL A 314 1.27 9.05 4.03
N VAL A 315 1.70 8.76 5.27
CA VAL A 315 3.09 8.31 5.55
C VAL A 315 3.40 6.99 4.84
N ILE A 316 2.51 5.99 4.92
CA ILE A 316 2.71 4.71 4.21
C ILE A 316 2.83 4.93 2.71
N PHE A 317 2.05 5.86 2.17
CA PHE A 317 2.10 6.24 0.77
C PHE A 317 3.44 6.90 0.42
N THR A 318 3.86 7.93 1.17
CA THR A 318 5.11 8.67 0.92
C THR A 318 6.37 7.81 1.12
N LEU A 319 6.34 6.84 2.03
CA LEU A 319 7.43 5.87 2.20
C LEU A 319 7.73 5.07 0.93
N LYS A 320 6.69 4.74 0.16
CA LYS A 320 6.77 3.94 -1.06
C LYS A 320 6.74 4.78 -2.33
N ILE A 321 6.92 6.11 -2.22
CA ILE A 321 6.83 7.00 -3.38
C ILE A 321 7.84 6.60 -4.45
N PHE A 322 7.37 6.39 -5.66
CA PHE A 322 8.15 6.01 -6.82
C PHE A 322 7.77 6.82 -8.05
N ASP A 323 6.48 6.76 -8.44
CA ASP A 323 6.00 7.23 -9.74
C ASP A 323 6.34 8.69 -10.01
N VAL A 324 6.08 9.58 -9.05
CA VAL A 324 6.34 11.02 -9.17
C VAL A 324 7.83 11.28 -9.40
N VAL A 325 8.69 10.69 -8.58
CA VAL A 325 10.15 10.89 -8.69
C VAL A 325 10.67 10.29 -9.98
N TRP A 326 10.22 9.08 -10.34
CA TRP A 326 10.66 8.40 -11.54
C TRP A 326 10.26 9.14 -12.82
N VAL A 327 9.02 9.60 -12.92
CA VAL A 327 8.52 10.31 -14.09
C VAL A 327 9.14 11.69 -14.22
N MET A 328 9.32 12.42 -13.10
CA MET A 328 9.80 13.80 -13.13
C MET A 328 11.31 13.92 -13.37
N THR A 329 12.11 13.14 -12.67
CA THR A 329 13.57 13.28 -12.62
C THR A 329 14.33 11.98 -12.89
N GLY A 330 13.67 10.83 -12.89
CA GLY A 330 14.33 9.52 -12.89
C GLY A 330 15.14 9.25 -11.62
N GLY A 331 14.92 10.02 -10.55
CA GLY A 331 15.72 10.02 -9.34
C GLY A 331 17.04 10.77 -9.46
N GLN A 332 17.35 11.41 -10.59
CA GLN A 332 18.54 12.24 -10.77
C GLN A 332 18.42 13.57 -10.03
N PHE A 333 19.46 14.40 -10.10
CA PHE A 333 19.50 15.75 -9.52
C PHE A 333 19.34 15.76 -7.99
N GLY A 334 19.82 14.71 -7.29
CA GLY A 334 19.69 14.63 -5.84
C GLY A 334 18.27 14.30 -5.34
N THR A 335 17.41 13.73 -6.21
CA THR A 335 15.99 13.41 -5.87
C THR A 335 15.74 11.92 -5.67
N HIS A 336 16.78 11.09 -5.62
CA HIS A 336 16.58 9.65 -5.36
C HIS A 336 15.81 9.40 -4.08
N VAL A 337 14.89 8.44 -4.16
CA VAL A 337 14.19 7.85 -3.02
C VAL A 337 14.47 6.35 -2.97
N ILE A 338 14.17 5.68 -1.86
CA ILE A 338 14.49 4.25 -1.68
C ILE A 338 13.89 3.40 -2.81
N ALA A 339 12.65 3.69 -3.22
CA ALA A 339 11.98 2.94 -4.28
C ALA A 339 12.63 3.15 -5.66
N THR A 340 13.15 4.35 -5.98
CA THR A 340 13.90 4.57 -7.22
C THR A 340 15.25 3.89 -7.22
N GLN A 341 15.93 3.81 -6.07
CA GLN A 341 17.17 3.04 -5.93
C GLN A 341 16.90 1.53 -6.06
N PHE A 342 15.83 1.02 -5.44
CA PHE A 342 15.40 -0.37 -5.66
C PHE A 342 15.23 -0.68 -7.15
N TYR A 343 14.48 0.16 -7.87
CA TYR A 343 14.23 -0.03 -9.29
C TYR A 343 15.53 0.01 -10.10
N ARG A 344 16.38 1.01 -9.86
CA ARG A 344 17.66 1.17 -10.55
C ARG A 344 18.57 -0.03 -10.33
N GLN A 345 18.71 -0.51 -9.09
CA GLN A 345 19.58 -1.64 -8.79
C GLN A 345 19.02 -2.95 -9.38
N SER A 346 17.72 -3.21 -9.23
CA SER A 346 17.11 -4.46 -9.68
C SER A 346 17.01 -4.57 -11.20
N PHE A 347 16.62 -3.49 -11.89
CA PHE A 347 16.24 -3.55 -13.31
C PHE A 347 17.24 -2.88 -14.23
N THR A 348 17.85 -1.75 -13.85
CA THR A 348 18.82 -1.05 -14.69
C THR A 348 20.21 -1.63 -14.53
N ASN A 349 20.68 -1.79 -13.29
CA ASN A 349 22.00 -2.31 -12.97
C ASN A 349 22.05 -3.84 -12.94
N GLN A 350 20.88 -4.51 -12.97
CA GLN A 350 20.76 -5.97 -12.85
C GLN A 350 21.49 -6.55 -11.64
N ASN A 351 21.46 -5.82 -10.52
CA ASN A 351 22.03 -6.25 -9.24
C ASN A 351 20.89 -6.80 -8.36
N SER A 352 20.53 -8.06 -8.58
CA SER A 352 19.42 -8.72 -7.92
C SER A 352 19.58 -8.80 -6.40
N GLY A 353 20.78 -9.11 -5.92
CA GLY A 353 21.04 -9.23 -4.48
C GLY A 353 20.88 -7.91 -3.75
N PHE A 354 21.54 -6.85 -4.23
CA PHE A 354 21.46 -5.53 -3.61
C PHE A 354 20.07 -4.91 -3.75
N GLY A 355 19.45 -5.01 -4.94
CA GLY A 355 18.07 -4.56 -5.12
C GLY A 355 17.08 -5.26 -4.19
N SER A 356 17.23 -6.58 -4.00
CA SER A 356 16.41 -7.34 -3.05
C SER A 356 16.61 -6.88 -1.60
N ALA A 357 17.85 -6.54 -1.20
CA ALA A 357 18.13 -6.00 0.13
C ALA A 357 17.44 -4.64 0.35
N ILE A 358 17.46 -3.75 -0.66
CA ILE A 358 16.75 -2.47 -0.61
C ILE A 358 15.22 -2.71 -0.45
N ALA A 359 14.65 -3.67 -1.19
CA ALA A 359 13.22 -4.00 -1.09
C ALA A 359 12.84 -4.50 0.32
N ILE A 360 13.66 -5.36 0.93
CA ILE A 360 13.45 -5.85 2.30
C ILE A 360 13.56 -4.71 3.32
N VAL A 361 14.54 -3.81 3.18
CA VAL A 361 14.68 -2.64 4.07
C VAL A 361 13.46 -1.73 3.95
N LEU A 362 12.95 -1.47 2.73
CA LEU A 362 11.74 -0.70 2.53
C LEU A 362 10.51 -1.39 3.17
N LEU A 363 10.38 -2.70 3.03
CA LEU A 363 9.33 -3.47 3.68
C LEU A 363 9.40 -3.33 5.21
N ILE A 364 10.59 -3.49 5.79
CA ILE A 364 10.81 -3.35 7.24
C ILE A 364 10.47 -1.93 7.71
N ALA A 365 10.79 -0.90 6.93
CA ALA A 365 10.47 0.49 7.27
C ALA A 365 8.96 0.78 7.32
N VAL A 366 8.15 0.05 6.55
CA VAL A 366 6.67 0.19 6.55
C VAL A 366 6.03 -0.51 7.73
N ILE A 367 6.61 -1.61 8.24
CA ILE A 367 6.02 -2.45 9.29
C ILE A 367 5.66 -1.65 10.56
N PRO A 368 6.52 -0.80 11.16
CA PRO A 368 6.17 -0.04 12.36
C PRO A 368 4.98 0.88 12.17
N VAL A 369 4.90 1.55 11.01
CA VAL A 369 3.79 2.45 10.67
C VAL A 369 2.48 1.67 10.55
N MET A 370 2.53 0.49 9.92
CA MET A 370 1.38 -0.40 9.77
C MET A 370 0.90 -0.91 11.15
N PHE A 371 1.80 -1.35 12.02
CA PHE A 371 1.43 -1.77 13.38
C PHE A 371 0.80 -0.64 14.20
N TYR A 372 1.35 0.56 14.08
CA TYR A 372 0.79 1.73 14.75
C TYR A 372 -0.64 2.04 14.25
N ASN A 373 -0.85 1.97 12.93
CA ASN A 373 -2.16 2.16 12.31
C ASN A 373 -3.17 1.10 12.79
N LEU A 374 -2.80 -0.19 12.78
CA LEU A 374 -3.65 -1.28 13.27
C LEU A 374 -4.02 -1.12 14.75
N LYS A 375 -3.07 -0.69 15.58
CA LYS A 375 -3.34 -0.44 17.00
C LYS A 375 -4.38 0.67 17.15
N GLN A 376 -4.24 1.75 16.40
CA GLN A 376 -5.16 2.89 16.43
C GLN A 376 -6.59 2.49 16.00
N PHE A 377 -6.73 1.67 14.95
CA PHE A 377 -8.04 1.14 14.54
C PHE A 377 -8.71 0.33 15.65
N ARG A 378 -7.99 -0.57 16.30
CA ARG A 378 -8.53 -1.38 17.41
C ARG A 378 -8.97 -0.55 18.60
N GLU A 379 -8.29 0.55 18.89
CA GLU A 379 -8.67 1.47 19.97
C GLU A 379 -9.95 2.26 19.63
N GLN A 380 -10.21 2.54 18.34
CA GLN A 380 -11.45 3.22 17.90
C GLN A 380 -12.68 2.30 17.89
N GLU A 381 -12.52 0.99 17.67
CA GLU A 381 -13.63 0.02 17.71
C GLU A 381 -14.02 -0.37 19.14
N ALA A 382 -13.19 -0.05 20.15
CA ALA A 382 -13.43 -0.38 21.56
C ALA A 382 -14.28 0.68 22.29
N PHE A 383 -14.65 1.79 21.64
CA PHE A 383 -15.55 2.84 22.11
C PHE A 383 -16.77 2.95 21.22
#